data_8431fd89b8c7a9ba15e2c21ab1157b5b
#
_entry.id   8431fd89b8c7a9ba15e2c21ab1157b5b
#
_cell.length_a   1.000
_cell.length_b   1.000
_cell.length_c   1.000
_cell.angle_alpha   90.00
_cell.angle_beta   90.00
_cell.angle_gamma   90.00
#
_symmetry.space_group_name_H-M   'P 1'
#
loop_
_entity.id
_entity.type
_entity.pdbx_description
1 polymer ?
#
loop_
_entity_poly.entity_id
_entity_poly.type
_entity_poly.pdbx_seq_one_letter_code
_entity_poly.pdbx_strand_id
1 'polypeptide(L)'
;MRRLPPILAVIAAVLAVAGCGGGGKDSGDGTANVPDKGGLRTKVQAAAAPKASDFPSVDGRSLQEVADSMQGGPEVGLAGQTYITGDNRLAFGVIDSQGKFVYGKTAVYIAPTPDAPAQGPFPAPADVLVTDPAFRSRQAASETDLFAAVYGADVKFSKPGNWTLLTVTQSGGGMLAAPSQVKVVKPSKDDIPQVGEAAPRVETDTIASAKGDEESIDTRIPTAPELHQESFADVVGKKPVALLFATPQLCQSRVCGPVTDIALQMKAKYGDKMTFIHQEVYEDNDPNKGLRKPLQQFNLKSEPWLFVVGADGKVTERLEGSFGLKTFENAVKTAL
;
A
#
# COMPACT_ATOMS: atom_id res chain seq x y z
N MET A 1 -24.29 71.28 49.41
CA MET A 1 -24.94 70.71 48.23
C MET A 1 -23.87 70.35 47.22
N ARG A 2 -23.35 69.12 47.23
CA ARG A 2 -22.39 68.59 46.24
C ARG A 2 -23.09 67.54 45.40
N ARG A 3 -23.17 67.82 44.10
CA ARG A 3 -23.74 66.90 43.12
C ARG A 3 -22.66 65.93 42.67
N LEU A 4 -22.92 64.64 42.77
CA LEU A 4 -22.14 63.59 42.18
C LEU A 4 -22.51 63.38 40.70
N PRO A 5 -21.56 63.07 39.79
CA PRO A 5 -21.87 62.77 38.40
C PRO A 5 -22.24 61.26 38.21
N PRO A 6 -22.98 60.91 37.17
CA PRO A 6 -23.40 59.52 36.94
C PRO A 6 -22.25 58.67 36.38
N ILE A 7 -22.18 57.47 36.89
CA ILE A 7 -21.27 56.43 36.39
C ILE A 7 -21.85 55.85 35.11
N LEU A 8 -21.12 56.02 33.98
CA LEU A 8 -21.39 55.32 32.72
C LEU A 8 -20.88 53.88 32.83
N ALA A 9 -21.77 52.90 32.81
CA ALA A 9 -21.44 51.51 32.70
C ALA A 9 -21.13 51.16 31.23
N VAL A 10 -19.88 50.87 30.91
CA VAL A 10 -19.48 50.32 29.61
C VAL A 10 -19.70 48.84 29.64
N ILE A 11 -20.72 48.38 28.92
CA ILE A 11 -20.95 46.92 28.69
C ILE A 11 -20.00 46.50 27.57
N ALA A 12 -18.91 45.80 27.94
CA ALA A 12 -18.06 45.11 26.98
C ALA A 12 -18.78 43.85 26.47
N ALA A 13 -19.26 43.89 25.26
CA ALA A 13 -19.77 42.72 24.56
C ALA A 13 -18.59 41.83 24.14
N VAL A 14 -18.38 40.73 24.87
CA VAL A 14 -17.44 39.67 24.46
C VAL A 14 -18.14 38.87 23.34
N LEU A 15 -17.76 39.12 22.09
CA LEU A 15 -18.06 38.26 20.96
C LEU A 15 -17.25 36.96 21.11
N ALA A 16 -17.91 35.91 21.63
CA ALA A 16 -17.38 34.56 21.54
C ALA A 16 -17.48 34.10 20.08
N VAL A 17 -16.37 34.17 19.37
CA VAL A 17 -16.21 33.49 18.08
C VAL A 17 -16.15 32.00 18.37
N ALA A 18 -17.29 31.32 18.22
CA ALA A 18 -17.33 29.87 18.18
C ALA A 18 -16.64 29.42 16.90
N GLY A 19 -15.34 29.20 16.97
CA GLY A 19 -14.58 28.49 15.96
C GLY A 19 -15.09 27.04 15.93
N CYS A 20 -15.93 26.71 14.95
CA CYS A 20 -16.14 25.34 14.55
C CYS A 20 -14.83 24.77 14.02
N GLY A 21 -13.92 24.40 14.91
CA GLY A 21 -12.84 23.48 14.64
C GLY A 21 -13.47 22.11 14.49
N GLY A 22 -13.80 21.72 13.27
CA GLY A 22 -14.08 20.33 12.92
C GLY A 22 -12.81 19.53 13.12
N GLY A 23 -12.56 19.08 14.35
CA GLY A 23 -11.59 18.05 14.66
C GLY A 23 -12.08 16.74 14.06
N GLY A 24 -11.87 16.54 12.77
CA GLY A 24 -11.91 15.21 12.20
C GLY A 24 -10.90 14.38 13.01
N LYS A 25 -11.39 13.40 13.76
CA LYS A 25 -10.53 12.32 14.26
C LYS A 25 -9.90 11.72 13.02
N ASP A 26 -8.61 11.98 12.84
CA ASP A 26 -7.76 11.34 11.86
C ASP A 26 -7.81 9.84 12.17
N SER A 27 -8.73 9.13 11.53
CA SER A 27 -8.70 7.68 11.52
C SER A 27 -7.54 7.35 10.60
N GLY A 28 -6.36 7.08 11.16
CA GLY A 28 -5.10 6.88 10.42
C GLY A 28 -5.09 5.71 9.44
N ASP A 29 -6.25 5.22 9.04
CA ASP A 29 -6.47 4.13 8.08
C ASP A 29 -7.00 4.61 6.71
N GLY A 30 -7.24 5.90 6.51
CA GLY A 30 -7.72 6.48 5.24
C GLY A 30 -9.16 6.14 4.86
N THR A 31 -9.91 5.37 5.64
CA THR A 31 -11.28 4.95 5.27
C THR A 31 -12.24 6.12 5.10
N ALA A 32 -11.98 7.25 5.78
CA ALA A 32 -12.77 8.48 5.64
C ALA A 32 -12.71 9.03 4.20
N ASN A 33 -11.66 8.78 3.46
CA ASN A 33 -11.45 9.25 2.09
C ASN A 33 -12.14 8.37 1.03
N VAL A 34 -12.59 7.17 1.42
CA VAL A 34 -13.31 6.26 0.52
C VAL A 34 -14.69 6.82 0.23
N PRO A 35 -15.11 6.96 -1.05
CA PRO A 35 -16.46 7.42 -1.39
C PRO A 35 -17.53 6.50 -0.81
N ASP A 36 -18.62 7.09 -0.31
CA ASP A 36 -19.73 6.31 0.27
C ASP A 36 -20.82 5.95 -0.77
N LYS A 37 -20.41 5.68 -2.01
CA LYS A 37 -21.30 5.26 -3.08
C LYS A 37 -21.59 3.76 -2.97
N GLY A 38 -22.86 3.38 -2.91
CA GLY A 38 -23.28 1.97 -2.83
C GLY A 38 -22.80 1.22 -1.58
N GLY A 39 -22.54 1.94 -0.49
CA GLY A 39 -22.05 1.37 0.77
C GLY A 39 -20.57 0.93 0.70
N LEU A 40 -19.77 1.46 -0.26
CA LEU A 40 -18.38 1.08 -0.44
C LEU A 40 -17.55 1.33 0.82
N ARG A 41 -17.66 2.53 1.41
CA ARG A 41 -16.94 2.87 2.64
C ARG A 41 -17.22 1.88 3.76
N THR A 42 -18.49 1.55 4.01
CA THR A 42 -18.88 0.57 5.02
C THR A 42 -18.28 -0.81 4.76
N LYS A 43 -18.25 -1.26 3.50
CA LYS A 43 -17.65 -2.54 3.12
C LYS A 43 -16.14 -2.54 3.33
N VAL A 44 -15.44 -1.47 2.92
CA VAL A 44 -13.98 -1.33 3.13
C VAL A 44 -13.65 -1.27 4.61
N GLN A 45 -14.40 -0.53 5.42
CA GLN A 45 -14.24 -0.48 6.87
C GLN A 45 -14.42 -1.86 7.52
N ALA A 46 -15.43 -2.61 7.12
CA ALA A 46 -15.63 -3.98 7.62
C ALA A 46 -14.46 -4.91 7.21
N ALA A 47 -13.92 -4.73 6.00
CA ALA A 47 -12.79 -5.50 5.48
C ALA A 47 -11.43 -5.11 6.10
N ALA A 48 -11.30 -3.92 6.71
CA ALA A 48 -10.04 -3.42 7.26
C ALA A 48 -9.62 -4.07 8.59
N ALA A 49 -10.51 -4.81 9.26
CA ALA A 49 -10.23 -5.39 10.58
C ALA A 49 -10.74 -6.84 10.72
N PRO A 50 -10.32 -7.76 9.83
CA PRO A 50 -10.64 -9.19 9.98
C PRO A 50 -9.90 -9.77 11.19
N LYS A 51 -10.51 -10.78 11.83
CA LYS A 51 -9.88 -11.57 12.90
C LYS A 51 -9.84 -13.03 12.51
N ALA A 52 -8.86 -13.79 13.00
CA ALA A 52 -8.80 -15.23 12.76
C ALA A 52 -10.11 -15.95 13.19
N SER A 53 -10.72 -15.49 14.29
CA SER A 53 -12.00 -16.02 14.77
C SER A 53 -13.20 -15.77 13.86
N ASP A 54 -13.07 -14.92 12.85
CA ASP A 54 -14.13 -14.69 11.85
C ASP A 54 -14.19 -15.81 10.80
N PHE A 55 -13.23 -16.73 10.79
CA PHE A 55 -13.06 -17.77 9.79
C PHE A 55 -12.94 -19.17 10.41
N PRO A 56 -13.26 -20.24 9.66
CA PRO A 56 -13.11 -21.61 10.16
C PRO A 56 -11.68 -21.92 10.62
N SER A 57 -11.56 -22.59 11.77
CA SER A 57 -10.28 -23.14 12.22
C SER A 57 -9.83 -24.27 11.28
N VAL A 58 -8.54 -24.51 11.22
CA VAL A 58 -8.02 -25.62 10.38
C VAL A 58 -8.21 -27.00 11.03
N ASP A 59 -8.08 -27.12 12.36
CA ASP A 59 -8.30 -28.33 13.17
C ASP A 59 -7.66 -29.61 12.59
N GLY A 60 -6.46 -29.46 12.00
CA GLY A 60 -5.73 -30.56 11.36
C GLY A 60 -6.24 -30.94 9.96
N ARG A 61 -7.26 -30.27 9.44
CA ARG A 61 -7.79 -30.49 8.08
C ARG A 61 -6.78 -30.12 7.00
N SER A 62 -6.85 -30.81 5.88
CA SER A 62 -6.16 -30.41 4.66
C SER A 62 -6.74 -29.10 4.09
N LEU A 63 -5.99 -28.44 3.22
CA LEU A 63 -6.47 -27.22 2.56
C LEU A 63 -7.71 -27.50 1.70
N GLN A 64 -7.77 -28.69 1.06
CA GLN A 64 -8.92 -29.12 0.28
C GLN A 64 -10.17 -29.28 1.15
N GLU A 65 -10.05 -29.95 2.31
CA GLU A 65 -11.19 -30.12 3.23
C GLU A 65 -11.71 -28.77 3.78
N VAL A 66 -10.82 -27.79 3.96
CA VAL A 66 -11.23 -26.41 4.28
C VAL A 66 -11.99 -25.81 3.12
N ALA A 67 -11.50 -25.95 1.88
CA ALA A 67 -12.14 -25.42 0.68
C ALA A 67 -13.52 -26.05 0.42
N ASP A 68 -13.66 -27.37 0.58
CA ASP A 68 -14.90 -28.12 0.33
C ASP A 68 -16.04 -27.70 1.28
N SER A 69 -15.71 -27.09 2.41
CA SER A 69 -16.71 -26.56 3.35
C SER A 69 -17.28 -25.19 2.95
N MET A 70 -16.87 -24.63 1.82
CA MET A 70 -17.22 -23.27 1.38
C MET A 70 -17.76 -23.26 -0.05
N GLN A 71 -18.37 -22.16 -0.44
CA GLN A 71 -18.77 -21.95 -1.83
C GLN A 71 -17.60 -21.48 -2.67
N GLY A 72 -17.55 -21.88 -3.94
CA GLY A 72 -16.59 -21.34 -4.92
C GLY A 72 -16.75 -19.83 -5.02
N GLY A 73 -15.63 -19.13 -5.01
CA GLY A 73 -15.56 -17.70 -4.83
C GLY A 73 -15.10 -16.93 -6.06
N PRO A 74 -14.89 -15.63 -5.88
CA PRO A 74 -14.35 -14.73 -6.87
C PRO A 74 -12.88 -15.07 -7.20
N GLU A 75 -12.36 -14.43 -8.23
CA GLU A 75 -10.93 -14.55 -8.57
C GLU A 75 -10.06 -13.74 -7.58
N VAL A 76 -8.84 -14.21 -7.40
CA VAL A 76 -7.81 -13.53 -6.60
C VAL A 76 -6.68 -13.07 -7.52
N GLY A 77 -6.53 -11.78 -7.67
CA GLY A 77 -5.41 -11.17 -8.36
C GLY A 77 -4.26 -10.91 -7.39
N LEU A 78 -3.23 -11.77 -7.40
CA LEU A 78 -1.99 -11.54 -6.63
C LEU A 78 -1.25 -10.33 -7.20
N ALA A 79 -0.80 -9.43 -6.34
CA ALA A 79 -0.09 -8.21 -6.72
C ALA A 79 1.45 -8.34 -6.57
N GLY A 80 1.94 -9.41 -5.94
CA GLY A 80 3.37 -9.71 -5.84
C GLY A 80 3.73 -11.01 -6.54
N GLN A 81 5.00 -11.15 -6.91
CA GLN A 81 5.55 -12.33 -7.60
C GLN A 81 6.73 -12.96 -6.86
N THR A 82 7.32 -12.24 -5.91
CA THR A 82 8.53 -12.65 -5.19
C THR A 82 8.19 -13.13 -3.79
N TYR A 83 8.32 -14.44 -3.56
CA TYR A 83 8.08 -15.06 -2.25
C TYR A 83 9.27 -15.90 -1.85
N ILE A 84 9.70 -15.76 -0.58
CA ILE A 84 10.86 -16.45 -0.01
C ILE A 84 10.45 -17.32 1.18
N THR A 85 11.30 -18.27 1.58
CA THR A 85 11.09 -18.95 2.87
C THR A 85 11.26 -17.96 4.01
N GLY A 86 10.37 -18.05 5.00
CA GLY A 86 10.25 -17.08 6.10
C GLY A 86 8.98 -16.26 5.98
N ASP A 87 9.01 -15.06 6.55
CA ASP A 87 7.87 -14.17 6.62
C ASP A 87 7.68 -13.45 5.27
N ASN A 88 6.44 -13.38 4.80
CA ASN A 88 6.06 -12.74 3.53
C ASN A 88 4.74 -12.01 3.69
N ARG A 89 4.57 -10.92 2.94
CA ARG A 89 3.29 -10.26 2.74
C ARG A 89 2.67 -10.70 1.42
N LEU A 90 1.48 -11.27 1.47
CA LEU A 90 0.65 -11.56 0.29
C LEU A 90 -0.23 -10.33 0.02
N ALA A 91 0.05 -9.59 -1.05
CA ALA A 91 -0.78 -8.50 -1.51
C ALA A 91 -1.69 -8.97 -2.64
N PHE A 92 -2.99 -8.67 -2.58
CA PHE A 92 -3.95 -9.13 -3.59
C PHE A 92 -5.24 -8.30 -3.64
N GLY A 93 -5.94 -8.42 -4.77
CA GLY A 93 -7.31 -8.01 -4.93
C GLY A 93 -8.26 -9.22 -4.98
N VAL A 94 -9.50 -9.04 -4.54
CA VAL A 94 -10.58 -10.01 -4.71
C VAL A 94 -11.54 -9.45 -5.73
N ILE A 95 -11.81 -10.19 -6.82
CA ILE A 95 -12.49 -9.68 -8.03
C ILE A 95 -13.62 -10.65 -8.39
N ASP A 96 -14.83 -10.14 -8.57
CA ASP A 96 -15.97 -10.95 -8.99
C ASP A 96 -15.92 -11.31 -10.49
N SER A 97 -16.82 -12.17 -10.95
CA SER A 97 -16.92 -12.60 -12.34
C SER A 97 -17.25 -11.46 -13.33
N GLN A 98 -17.55 -10.27 -12.86
CA GLN A 98 -17.77 -9.07 -13.66
C GLN A 98 -16.54 -8.13 -13.67
N GLY A 99 -15.43 -8.56 -13.05
CA GLY A 99 -14.20 -7.75 -12.93
C GLY A 99 -14.27 -6.65 -11.88
N LYS A 100 -15.25 -6.70 -10.93
CA LYS A 100 -15.39 -5.70 -9.88
C LYS A 100 -14.72 -6.16 -8.59
N PHE A 101 -14.10 -5.22 -7.88
CA PHE A 101 -13.51 -5.51 -6.57
C PHE A 101 -14.58 -5.84 -5.52
N VAL A 102 -14.32 -6.90 -4.76
CA VAL A 102 -15.16 -7.38 -3.67
C VAL A 102 -14.49 -7.03 -2.35
N TYR A 103 -15.23 -6.35 -1.46
CA TYR A 103 -14.77 -6.03 -0.12
C TYR A 103 -15.61 -6.76 0.92
N GLY A 104 -14.93 -7.49 1.78
CA GLY A 104 -15.46 -8.22 2.92
C GLY A 104 -14.30 -8.66 3.81
N LYS A 105 -14.60 -9.13 5.02
CA LYS A 105 -13.55 -9.72 5.85
C LYS A 105 -12.91 -10.87 5.08
N THR A 106 -11.59 -10.87 4.99
CA THR A 106 -10.82 -11.83 4.19
C THR A 106 -9.70 -12.42 5.03
N ALA A 107 -9.43 -13.72 4.82
CA ALA A 107 -8.27 -14.42 5.34
C ALA A 107 -7.68 -15.34 4.28
N VAL A 108 -6.42 -15.72 4.46
CA VAL A 108 -5.72 -16.67 3.61
C VAL A 108 -5.38 -17.92 4.43
N TYR A 109 -5.52 -19.08 3.83
CA TYR A 109 -4.97 -20.33 4.30
C TYR A 109 -3.90 -20.79 3.32
N ILE A 110 -2.86 -21.45 3.79
CA ILE A 110 -1.76 -21.91 2.95
C ILE A 110 -1.44 -23.38 3.23
N ALA A 111 -1.02 -24.10 2.19
CA ALA A 111 -0.46 -25.43 2.33
C ALA A 111 0.52 -25.73 1.18
N PRO A 112 1.50 -26.64 1.35
CA PRO A 112 2.39 -27.03 0.24
C PRO A 112 1.65 -27.68 -0.94
N THR A 113 0.56 -28.39 -0.66
CA THR A 113 -0.36 -29.00 -1.66
C THR A 113 -1.78 -28.94 -1.12
N PRO A 114 -2.82 -29.08 -1.96
CA PRO A 114 -4.21 -29.09 -1.50
C PRO A 114 -4.49 -30.15 -0.41
N ASP A 115 -3.87 -31.32 -0.49
CA ASP A 115 -4.07 -32.43 0.44
C ASP A 115 -3.21 -32.33 1.71
N ALA A 116 -2.29 -31.36 1.78
CA ALA A 116 -1.48 -31.17 2.97
C ALA A 116 -2.25 -30.39 4.05
N PRO A 117 -1.88 -30.59 5.34
CA PRO A 117 -2.49 -29.84 6.44
C PRO A 117 -2.44 -28.33 6.21
N ALA A 118 -3.59 -27.68 6.31
CA ALA A 118 -3.73 -26.26 6.15
C ALA A 118 -3.08 -25.50 7.33
N GLN A 119 -2.54 -24.34 7.03
CA GLN A 119 -2.08 -23.35 8.01
C GLN A 119 -2.95 -22.09 7.87
N GLY A 120 -3.24 -21.42 8.96
CA GLY A 120 -4.12 -20.26 9.00
C GLY A 120 -5.32 -20.44 9.95
N PRO A 121 -6.37 -19.64 9.86
CA PRO A 121 -6.52 -18.53 8.93
C PRO A 121 -5.56 -17.36 9.24
N PHE A 122 -4.93 -16.80 8.21
CA PHE A 122 -4.14 -15.58 8.27
C PHE A 122 -5.05 -14.41 7.86
N PRO A 123 -5.45 -13.52 8.78
CA PRO A 123 -6.28 -12.38 8.44
C PRO A 123 -5.62 -11.49 7.40
N ALA A 124 -6.41 -11.05 6.42
CA ALA A 124 -5.97 -10.16 5.36
C ALA A 124 -6.76 -8.84 5.43
N PRO A 125 -6.32 -7.83 6.20
CA PRO A 125 -6.98 -6.54 6.25
C PRO A 125 -6.95 -5.86 4.88
N ALA A 126 -8.06 -5.19 4.54
CA ALA A 126 -8.10 -4.26 3.43
C ALA A 126 -7.36 -2.96 3.82
N ASP A 127 -6.44 -2.53 2.99
CA ASP A 127 -5.62 -1.34 3.16
C ASP A 127 -5.99 -0.29 2.10
N VAL A 128 -6.34 0.91 2.52
CA VAL A 128 -6.95 1.94 1.68
C VAL A 128 -5.93 2.57 0.74
N LEU A 129 -6.29 2.68 -0.55
CA LEU A 129 -5.51 3.33 -1.59
C LEU A 129 -5.91 4.80 -1.82
N VAL A 130 -7.05 5.23 -1.28
CA VAL A 130 -7.61 6.56 -1.53
C VAL A 130 -6.99 7.58 -0.59
N THR A 131 -6.15 8.44 -1.15
CA THR A 131 -5.50 9.55 -0.44
C THR A 131 -6.45 10.72 -0.18
N ASP A 132 -6.02 11.70 0.60
CA ASP A 132 -6.70 12.97 0.69
C ASP A 132 -6.79 13.66 -0.68
N PRO A 133 -7.85 14.43 -0.96
CA PRO A 133 -8.09 15.01 -2.29
C PRO A 133 -6.91 15.84 -2.83
N ALA A 134 -6.14 16.49 -1.95
CA ALA A 134 -4.99 17.30 -2.33
C ALA A 134 -3.84 16.50 -2.99
N PHE A 135 -3.79 15.19 -2.75
CA PHE A 135 -2.71 14.32 -3.25
C PHE A 135 -3.15 13.43 -4.42
N ARG A 136 -4.40 13.54 -4.89
CA ARG A 136 -4.94 12.67 -5.94
C ARG A 136 -4.46 13.08 -7.33
N SER A 137 -3.98 12.11 -8.07
CA SER A 137 -3.69 12.22 -9.51
C SER A 137 -4.91 11.88 -10.37
N ARG A 138 -4.78 12.01 -11.68
CA ARG A 138 -5.76 11.45 -12.64
C ARG A 138 -5.80 9.92 -12.62
N GLN A 139 -4.71 9.29 -12.23
CA GLN A 139 -4.56 7.84 -12.09
C GLN A 139 -4.95 7.35 -10.69
N ALA A 140 -5.39 8.25 -9.82
CA ALA A 140 -5.87 7.91 -8.49
C ALA A 140 -7.02 6.89 -8.55
N ALA A 141 -7.22 6.18 -7.45
CA ALA A 141 -8.43 5.40 -7.25
C ALA A 141 -9.65 6.34 -7.41
N SER A 142 -10.42 6.18 -8.48
CA SER A 142 -11.49 7.10 -8.84
C SER A 142 -12.83 6.70 -8.22
N GLU A 143 -13.76 7.66 -8.12
CA GLU A 143 -15.11 7.41 -7.63
C GLU A 143 -15.93 6.45 -8.52
N THR A 144 -15.53 6.30 -9.78
CA THR A 144 -16.20 5.43 -10.75
C THR A 144 -15.62 4.03 -10.78
N ASP A 145 -14.37 3.89 -10.30
CA ASP A 145 -13.66 2.63 -10.28
C ASP A 145 -13.40 2.25 -8.82
N LEU A 146 -14.11 1.24 -8.37
CA LEU A 146 -14.18 0.84 -6.95
C LEU A 146 -12.89 0.20 -6.39
N PHE A 147 -11.73 0.46 -7.00
CA PHE A 147 -10.44 0.04 -6.50
C PHE A 147 -9.97 0.93 -5.33
N ALA A 148 -10.70 0.84 -4.23
CA ALA A 148 -10.49 1.70 -3.07
C ALA A 148 -9.49 1.15 -2.04
N ALA A 149 -9.25 -0.15 -2.06
CA ALA A 149 -8.35 -0.82 -1.10
C ALA A 149 -7.80 -2.12 -1.69
N VAL A 150 -6.69 -2.60 -1.14
CA VAL A 150 -6.08 -3.89 -1.44
C VAL A 150 -5.97 -4.71 -0.17
N TYR A 151 -5.94 -6.04 -0.30
CA TYR A 151 -5.74 -6.93 0.83
C TYR A 151 -4.25 -7.22 1.04
N GLY A 152 -3.86 -7.36 2.30
CA GLY A 152 -2.52 -7.79 2.68
C GLY A 152 -2.59 -8.83 3.79
N ALA A 153 -2.03 -10.03 3.58
CA ALA A 153 -1.92 -11.05 4.60
C ALA A 153 -0.44 -11.34 4.91
N ASP A 154 -0.09 -11.37 6.17
CA ASP A 154 1.23 -11.80 6.62
C ASP A 154 1.22 -13.32 6.80
N VAL A 155 2.08 -14.01 6.06
CA VAL A 155 2.19 -15.47 6.07
C VAL A 155 3.63 -15.91 6.22
N LYS A 156 3.85 -17.16 6.67
CA LYS A 156 5.18 -17.72 6.82
C LYS A 156 5.32 -19.02 6.01
N PHE A 157 6.18 -18.99 4.99
CA PHE A 157 6.49 -20.20 4.23
C PHE A 157 7.66 -20.96 4.86
N SER A 158 7.41 -22.21 5.27
CA SER A 158 8.40 -23.03 5.99
C SER A 158 9.48 -23.65 5.10
N LYS A 159 9.25 -23.76 3.78
CA LYS A 159 10.16 -24.38 2.80
C LYS A 159 9.98 -23.82 1.41
N PRO A 160 11.01 -23.88 0.56
CA PRO A 160 10.87 -23.52 -0.85
C PRO A 160 10.02 -24.55 -1.61
N GLY A 161 9.46 -24.15 -2.73
CA GLY A 161 8.60 -24.96 -3.60
C GLY A 161 7.29 -24.26 -3.94
N ASN A 162 6.38 -24.98 -4.57
CA ASN A 162 5.03 -24.47 -4.82
C ASN A 162 4.21 -24.55 -3.54
N TRP A 163 3.40 -23.52 -3.33
CA TRP A 163 2.41 -23.44 -2.25
C TRP A 163 1.04 -23.12 -2.82
N THR A 164 0.03 -23.80 -2.32
CA THR A 164 -1.36 -23.51 -2.61
C THR A 164 -1.89 -22.57 -1.54
N LEU A 165 -2.56 -21.52 -1.99
CA LEU A 165 -3.24 -20.54 -1.16
C LEU A 165 -4.75 -20.76 -1.33
N LEU A 166 -5.52 -20.58 -0.27
CA LEU A 166 -6.97 -20.51 -0.30
C LEU A 166 -7.37 -19.17 0.33
N THR A 167 -7.80 -18.24 -0.50
CA THR A 167 -8.33 -16.96 -0.03
C THR A 167 -9.81 -17.13 0.27
N VAL A 168 -10.22 -16.78 1.48
CA VAL A 168 -11.62 -16.86 1.94
C VAL A 168 -12.13 -15.45 2.24
N THR A 169 -13.20 -15.05 1.56
CA THR A 169 -13.82 -13.73 1.71
C THR A 169 -15.28 -13.86 2.12
N GLN A 170 -15.69 -13.13 3.15
CA GLN A 170 -17.10 -13.02 3.55
C GLN A 170 -17.84 -12.08 2.60
N SER A 171 -18.84 -12.58 1.89
CA SER A 171 -19.67 -11.79 0.98
C SER A 171 -21.06 -12.40 0.85
N GLY A 172 -22.08 -11.55 0.72
CA GLY A 172 -23.46 -12.01 0.50
C GLY A 172 -24.04 -12.92 1.59
N GLY A 173 -23.50 -12.88 2.80
CA GLY A 173 -23.94 -13.73 3.92
C GLY A 173 -23.29 -15.11 3.95
N GLY A 174 -22.33 -15.40 3.06
CA GLY A 174 -21.56 -16.66 3.00
C GLY A 174 -20.06 -16.44 2.98
N MET A 175 -19.32 -17.54 3.02
CA MET A 175 -17.87 -17.57 2.82
C MET A 175 -17.57 -18.11 1.43
N LEU A 176 -16.85 -17.30 0.65
CA LEU A 176 -16.44 -17.61 -0.71
C LEU A 176 -14.94 -17.93 -0.71
N ALA A 177 -14.57 -19.06 -1.29
CA ALA A 177 -13.19 -19.53 -1.33
C ALA A 177 -12.63 -19.52 -2.75
N ALA A 178 -11.43 -19.01 -2.91
CA ALA A 178 -10.72 -18.94 -4.19
C ALA A 178 -9.29 -19.49 -4.03
N PRO A 179 -8.92 -20.57 -4.76
CA PRO A 179 -7.57 -21.09 -4.73
C PRO A 179 -6.63 -20.27 -5.62
N SER A 180 -5.37 -20.18 -5.22
CA SER A 180 -4.28 -19.65 -6.04
C SER A 180 -2.98 -20.38 -5.69
N GLN A 181 -1.90 -20.10 -6.43
CA GLN A 181 -0.60 -20.74 -6.20
C GLN A 181 0.52 -19.70 -6.26
N VAL A 182 1.54 -19.93 -5.44
CA VAL A 182 2.78 -19.16 -5.46
C VAL A 182 3.99 -20.09 -5.47
N LYS A 183 5.08 -19.60 -6.05
CA LYS A 183 6.38 -20.26 -5.99
C LYS A 183 7.25 -19.56 -4.96
N VAL A 184 7.67 -20.31 -3.96
CA VAL A 184 8.53 -19.83 -2.87
C VAL A 184 9.97 -20.27 -3.16
N VAL A 185 10.94 -19.36 -3.06
CA VAL A 185 12.36 -19.64 -3.23
C VAL A 185 13.11 -19.48 -1.90
N LYS A 186 14.36 -19.93 -1.84
CA LYS A 186 15.24 -19.61 -0.70
C LYS A 186 15.65 -18.13 -0.77
N PRO A 187 15.86 -17.43 0.35
CA PRO A 187 16.35 -16.05 0.34
C PRO A 187 17.61 -15.86 -0.50
N SER A 188 18.54 -16.83 -0.46
CA SER A 188 19.77 -16.81 -1.28
C SER A 188 19.55 -16.97 -2.79
N LYS A 189 18.31 -17.07 -3.26
CA LYS A 189 17.91 -17.13 -4.67
C LYS A 189 17.04 -15.93 -5.08
N ASP A 190 16.87 -15.01 -4.16
CA ASP A 190 16.25 -13.71 -4.41
C ASP A 190 17.34 -12.65 -4.43
N ASP A 191 17.63 -12.15 -5.64
CA ASP A 191 18.71 -11.18 -5.87
C ASP A 191 18.25 -9.73 -5.56
N ILE A 192 17.00 -9.55 -5.11
CA ILE A 192 16.43 -8.25 -4.69
C ILE A 192 16.92 -7.95 -3.26
N PRO A 193 17.38 -6.73 -2.95
CA PRO A 193 17.87 -6.39 -1.62
C PRO A 193 16.91 -6.76 -0.50
N GLN A 194 17.42 -7.50 0.50
CA GLN A 194 16.66 -7.98 1.65
C GLN A 194 16.69 -6.97 2.80
N VAL A 195 15.70 -7.07 3.71
CA VAL A 195 15.73 -6.32 4.98
C VAL A 195 17.01 -6.66 5.74
N GLY A 196 17.72 -5.61 6.19
CA GLY A 196 19.02 -5.70 6.85
C GLY A 196 20.21 -5.63 5.93
N GLU A 197 20.05 -5.78 4.61
CA GLU A 197 21.13 -5.62 3.63
C GLU A 197 21.34 -4.14 3.26
N ALA A 198 22.54 -3.82 2.75
CA ALA A 198 22.82 -2.51 2.21
C ALA A 198 22.02 -2.30 0.90
N ALA A 199 21.33 -1.17 0.80
CA ALA A 199 20.66 -0.79 -0.44
C ALA A 199 21.70 -0.46 -1.53
N PRO A 200 21.52 -0.90 -2.79
CA PRO A 200 22.38 -0.50 -3.90
C PRO A 200 22.39 1.03 -4.06
N ARG A 201 23.59 1.61 -4.19
CA ARG A 201 23.72 3.05 -4.44
C ARG A 201 23.46 3.34 -5.91
N VAL A 202 22.27 3.85 -6.22
CA VAL A 202 21.82 4.10 -7.59
C VAL A 202 21.45 5.57 -7.80
N GLU A 203 21.81 6.10 -8.97
CA GLU A 203 21.36 7.41 -9.41
C GLU A 203 19.88 7.31 -9.83
N THR A 204 19.00 8.04 -9.14
CA THR A 204 17.59 8.19 -9.54
C THR A 204 17.37 9.52 -10.25
N ASP A 205 16.33 9.57 -11.09
CA ASP A 205 16.01 10.76 -11.86
C ASP A 205 15.56 11.93 -10.95
N THR A 206 16.08 13.12 -11.25
CA THR A 206 15.74 14.34 -10.55
C THR A 206 15.31 15.44 -11.54
N ILE A 207 14.62 16.47 -11.05
CA ILE A 207 14.29 17.65 -11.87
C ILE A 207 15.54 18.23 -12.51
N ALA A 208 16.67 18.23 -11.76
CA ALA A 208 17.94 18.75 -12.28
C ALA A 208 18.52 17.87 -13.39
N SER A 209 18.51 16.53 -13.24
CA SER A 209 19.00 15.61 -14.28
C SER A 209 18.12 15.64 -15.53
N ALA A 210 16.81 15.84 -15.36
CA ALA A 210 15.83 16.00 -16.44
C ALA A 210 15.83 17.40 -17.06
N LYS A 211 16.69 18.33 -16.59
CA LYS A 211 16.79 19.71 -17.08
C LYS A 211 15.44 20.46 -17.01
N GLY A 212 14.61 20.12 -16.02
CA GLY A 212 13.28 20.71 -15.83
C GLY A 212 12.14 20.01 -16.60
N ASP A 213 12.42 18.98 -17.36
CA ASP A 213 11.39 18.17 -18.05
C ASP A 213 10.83 17.11 -17.11
N GLU A 214 9.87 17.50 -16.27
CA GLU A 214 9.25 16.66 -15.27
C GLU A 214 8.52 15.44 -15.88
N GLU A 215 7.83 15.63 -17.01
CA GLU A 215 7.05 14.58 -17.67
C GLU A 215 7.93 13.44 -18.20
N SER A 216 9.23 13.71 -18.45
CA SER A 216 10.18 12.68 -18.86
C SER A 216 10.55 11.72 -17.74
N ILE A 217 10.34 12.09 -16.46
CA ILE A 217 10.75 11.32 -15.27
C ILE A 217 9.58 10.98 -14.35
N ASP A 218 8.37 11.46 -14.64
CA ASP A 218 7.17 11.21 -13.85
C ASP A 218 5.92 11.16 -14.76
N THR A 219 5.30 10.00 -14.88
CA THR A 219 4.07 9.82 -15.65
C THR A 219 2.80 10.11 -14.85
N ARG A 220 2.91 10.52 -13.60
CA ARG A 220 1.78 10.98 -12.77
C ARG A 220 1.18 12.28 -13.36
N ILE A 221 -0.12 12.47 -13.28
CA ILE A 221 -0.79 13.68 -13.78
C ILE A 221 -1.64 14.32 -12.65
N PRO A 222 -1.30 15.55 -12.18
CA PRO A 222 -0.06 16.28 -12.47
C PRO A 222 1.17 15.55 -11.90
N THR A 223 2.36 15.89 -12.43
CA THR A 223 3.65 15.41 -11.90
C THR A 223 3.81 15.74 -10.41
N ALA A 224 4.67 15.02 -9.71
CA ALA A 224 4.99 15.23 -8.30
C ALA A 224 6.47 15.64 -8.12
N PRO A 225 6.85 16.87 -8.53
CA PRO A 225 8.24 17.33 -8.48
C PRO A 225 8.86 17.25 -7.09
N GLU A 226 8.04 17.22 -6.04
CA GLU A 226 8.50 17.03 -4.67
C GLU A 226 9.18 15.67 -4.44
N LEU A 227 8.84 14.65 -5.23
CA LEU A 227 9.44 13.31 -5.15
C LEU A 227 10.69 13.14 -6.01
N HIS A 228 11.14 14.22 -6.71
CA HIS A 228 12.28 14.22 -7.65
C HIS A 228 13.32 15.29 -7.33
N GLN A 229 13.42 15.71 -6.06
CA GLN A 229 14.34 16.77 -5.65
C GLN A 229 15.79 16.27 -5.45
N GLU A 230 15.97 15.03 -5.03
CA GLU A 230 17.26 14.45 -4.66
C GLU A 230 17.45 13.09 -5.34
N SER A 231 18.66 12.76 -5.77
CA SER A 231 19.00 11.42 -6.22
C SER A 231 19.20 10.48 -5.02
N PHE A 232 18.76 9.24 -5.13
CA PHE A 232 18.95 8.23 -4.09
C PHE A 232 20.44 8.03 -3.76
N ALA A 233 21.32 8.06 -4.76
CA ALA A 233 22.78 7.97 -4.57
C ALA A 233 23.32 9.08 -3.67
N ASP A 234 22.71 10.26 -3.66
CA ASP A 234 23.18 11.40 -2.87
C ASP A 234 22.78 11.32 -1.39
N VAL A 235 21.69 10.62 -1.08
CA VAL A 235 21.06 10.62 0.25
C VAL A 235 21.19 9.31 1.00
N VAL A 236 21.36 8.18 0.31
CA VAL A 236 21.51 6.85 0.93
C VAL A 236 22.73 6.80 1.87
N GLY A 237 22.51 6.27 3.08
CA GLY A 237 23.55 6.23 4.12
C GLY A 237 23.82 7.57 4.82
N LYS A 238 22.97 8.59 4.60
CA LYS A 238 23.07 9.90 5.27
C LYS A 238 21.82 10.26 6.06
N LYS A 239 20.65 9.87 5.56
CA LYS A 239 19.34 10.08 6.18
C LYS A 239 18.38 8.97 5.74
N PRO A 240 17.28 8.73 6.48
CA PRO A 240 16.28 7.76 6.05
C PRO A 240 15.67 8.13 4.70
N VAL A 241 15.37 7.12 3.87
CA VAL A 241 14.79 7.32 2.53
C VAL A 241 13.67 6.32 2.28
N ALA A 242 12.55 6.78 1.72
CA ALA A 242 11.54 5.96 1.07
C ALA A 242 11.73 6.06 -0.45
N LEU A 243 12.20 4.99 -1.09
CA LEU A 243 12.41 4.90 -2.53
C LEU A 243 11.29 4.07 -3.16
N LEU A 244 10.44 4.73 -3.94
CA LEU A 244 9.32 4.12 -4.66
C LEU A 244 9.67 3.95 -6.14
N PHE A 245 9.61 2.73 -6.64
CA PHE A 245 9.63 2.40 -8.06
C PHE A 245 8.20 2.18 -8.54
N ALA A 246 7.68 3.06 -9.38
CA ALA A 246 6.32 3.01 -9.87
C ALA A 246 6.20 3.67 -11.25
N THR A 247 5.20 3.32 -12.02
CA THR A 247 4.88 3.96 -13.29
C THR A 247 3.37 4.27 -13.34
N PRO A 248 2.95 5.44 -12.86
CA PRO A 248 1.54 5.79 -12.68
C PRO A 248 0.67 5.60 -13.92
N GLN A 249 1.19 5.88 -15.13
CA GLN A 249 0.42 5.82 -16.37
C GLN A 249 0.51 4.46 -17.08
N LEU A 250 1.60 3.71 -16.90
CA LEU A 250 1.90 2.52 -17.70
C LEU A 250 1.68 1.20 -16.94
N CYS A 251 1.27 1.28 -15.68
CA CYS A 251 1.05 0.15 -14.79
C CYS A 251 -0.21 -0.64 -15.18
N GLN A 252 -0.03 -1.90 -15.55
CA GLN A 252 -1.14 -2.77 -15.95
C GLN A 252 -2.10 -3.09 -14.81
N SER A 253 -1.59 -3.18 -13.58
CA SER A 253 -2.39 -3.46 -12.38
C SER A 253 -3.13 -2.24 -11.83
N ARG A 254 -2.90 -1.03 -12.36
CA ARG A 254 -3.54 0.24 -11.97
C ARG A 254 -3.25 0.68 -10.53
N VAL A 255 -2.29 0.05 -9.84
CA VAL A 255 -1.94 0.38 -8.44
C VAL A 255 -0.84 1.44 -8.33
N CYS A 256 -0.01 1.63 -9.38
CA CYS A 256 1.13 2.55 -9.32
C CYS A 256 0.70 4.02 -9.13
N GLY A 257 -0.39 4.45 -9.78
CA GLY A 257 -0.95 5.80 -9.55
C GLY A 257 -1.30 6.03 -8.08
N PRO A 258 -2.19 5.21 -7.50
CA PRO A 258 -2.53 5.29 -6.08
C PRO A 258 -1.33 5.22 -5.12
N VAL A 259 -0.35 4.34 -5.34
CA VAL A 259 0.82 4.25 -4.44
C VAL A 259 1.74 5.47 -4.56
N THR A 260 1.82 6.09 -5.74
CA THR A 260 2.56 7.36 -5.91
C THR A 260 1.84 8.53 -5.23
N ASP A 261 0.50 8.56 -5.29
CA ASP A 261 -0.31 9.53 -4.52
C ASP A 261 -0.09 9.36 -3.01
N ILE A 262 -0.02 8.10 -2.52
CA ILE A 262 0.30 7.80 -1.12
C ILE A 262 1.71 8.28 -0.77
N ALA A 263 2.71 8.06 -1.63
CA ALA A 263 4.06 8.53 -1.40
C ALA A 263 4.12 10.05 -1.23
N LEU A 264 3.37 10.79 -2.06
CA LEU A 264 3.27 12.25 -1.97
C LEU A 264 2.59 12.68 -0.65
N GLN A 265 1.52 12.01 -0.23
CA GLN A 265 0.88 12.25 1.07
C GLN A 265 1.82 11.93 2.24
N MET A 266 2.56 10.83 2.19
CA MET A 266 3.55 10.48 3.22
C MET A 266 4.71 11.47 3.26
N LYS A 267 5.15 11.99 2.10
CA LYS A 267 6.13 13.08 2.07
C LYS A 267 5.61 14.34 2.75
N ALA A 268 4.36 14.72 2.55
CA ALA A 268 3.78 15.87 3.25
C ALA A 268 3.77 15.69 4.78
N LYS A 269 3.65 14.43 5.25
CA LYS A 269 3.59 14.09 6.68
C LYS A 269 4.96 13.90 7.33
N TYR A 270 5.92 13.32 6.61
CA TYR A 270 7.20 12.85 7.15
C TYR A 270 8.44 13.44 6.46
N GLY A 271 8.27 14.35 5.51
CA GLY A 271 9.36 14.89 4.68
C GLY A 271 10.41 15.71 5.45
N ASP A 272 10.11 16.13 6.69
CA ASP A 272 11.07 16.76 7.61
C ASP A 272 12.01 15.73 8.27
N LYS A 273 11.63 14.44 8.31
CA LYS A 273 12.36 13.37 8.96
C LYS A 273 13.08 12.43 7.99
N MET A 274 12.58 12.31 6.76
CA MET A 274 13.16 11.44 5.74
C MET A 274 12.94 11.97 4.33
N THR A 275 13.72 11.47 3.37
CA THR A 275 13.53 11.77 1.95
C THR A 275 12.56 10.78 1.32
N PHE A 276 11.70 11.29 0.43
CA PHE A 276 10.82 10.47 -0.42
C PHE A 276 11.24 10.66 -1.87
N ILE A 277 11.47 9.55 -2.56
CA ILE A 277 11.93 9.52 -3.96
C ILE A 277 11.01 8.61 -4.76
N HIS A 278 10.53 9.11 -5.88
CA HIS A 278 9.87 8.33 -6.92
C HIS A 278 10.84 8.11 -8.09
N GLN A 279 10.89 6.89 -8.60
CA GLN A 279 11.64 6.49 -9.79
C GLN A 279 10.71 5.82 -10.79
N GLU A 280 10.59 6.40 -11.97
CA GLU A 280 9.88 5.77 -13.11
C GLU A 280 10.53 4.46 -13.52
N VAL A 281 9.72 3.59 -14.11
CA VAL A 281 10.07 2.20 -14.39
C VAL A 281 10.75 2.03 -15.75
N TYR A 282 10.21 2.63 -16.80
CA TYR A 282 10.61 2.34 -18.18
C TYR A 282 11.47 3.46 -18.77
N GLU A 283 12.50 3.10 -19.55
CA GLU A 283 13.30 4.05 -20.31
C GLU A 283 12.40 4.88 -21.24
N ASP A 284 12.58 6.22 -21.19
CA ASP A 284 11.79 7.20 -21.93
C ASP A 284 10.26 7.02 -21.77
N ASN A 285 9.82 6.48 -20.64
CA ASN A 285 8.42 6.14 -20.35
C ASN A 285 7.78 5.24 -21.43
N ASP A 286 8.57 4.32 -22.02
CA ASP A 286 8.12 3.37 -23.04
C ASP A 286 8.43 1.93 -22.61
N PRO A 287 7.43 1.08 -22.32
CA PRO A 287 7.63 -0.31 -21.91
C PRO A 287 8.46 -1.14 -22.91
N ASN A 288 8.47 -0.75 -24.20
CA ASN A 288 9.25 -1.45 -25.22
C ASN A 288 10.75 -1.16 -25.16
N LYS A 289 11.17 -0.12 -24.45
CA LYS A 289 12.59 0.26 -24.28
C LYS A 289 13.25 -0.43 -23.08
N GLY A 290 12.44 -1.13 -22.26
CA GLY A 290 12.94 -1.86 -21.09
C GLY A 290 13.00 -1.00 -19.83
N LEU A 291 13.54 -1.61 -18.78
CA LEU A 291 13.60 -1.00 -17.44
C LEU A 291 14.73 0.02 -17.34
N ARG A 292 14.48 1.12 -16.62
CA ARG A 292 15.52 2.09 -16.25
C ARG A 292 16.60 1.46 -15.38
N LYS A 293 17.81 1.99 -15.48
CA LYS A 293 19.01 1.48 -14.79
C LYS A 293 18.82 1.28 -13.28
N PRO A 294 18.16 2.15 -12.50
CA PRO A 294 17.92 1.91 -11.08
C PRO A 294 17.17 0.61 -10.79
N LEU A 295 16.14 0.27 -11.58
CA LEU A 295 15.41 -0.98 -11.41
C LEU A 295 16.28 -2.20 -11.71
N GLN A 296 17.12 -2.12 -12.77
CA GLN A 296 18.05 -3.18 -13.12
C GLN A 296 19.07 -3.42 -11.99
N GLN A 297 19.57 -2.36 -11.35
CA GLN A 297 20.52 -2.45 -10.24
C GLN A 297 19.90 -2.99 -8.94
N PHE A 298 18.59 -2.81 -8.75
CA PHE A 298 17.82 -3.44 -7.67
C PHE A 298 17.31 -4.84 -8.04
N ASN A 299 17.58 -5.34 -9.26
CA ASN A 299 17.12 -6.62 -9.80
C ASN A 299 15.59 -6.76 -9.86
N LEU A 300 14.86 -5.64 -9.99
CA LEU A 300 13.39 -5.64 -10.03
C LEU A 300 12.88 -6.15 -11.38
N LYS A 301 11.81 -6.95 -11.34
CA LYS A 301 11.15 -7.52 -12.53
C LYS A 301 9.66 -7.20 -12.58
N SER A 302 9.17 -6.51 -11.58
CA SER A 302 7.78 -6.11 -11.39
C SER A 302 7.72 -4.69 -10.83
N GLU A 303 6.53 -4.10 -10.86
CA GLU A 303 6.22 -2.82 -10.23
C GLU A 303 4.80 -2.86 -9.57
N PRO A 304 4.53 -2.02 -8.59
CA PRO A 304 5.44 -1.12 -7.88
C PRO A 304 6.27 -1.82 -6.79
N TRP A 305 7.39 -1.19 -6.40
CA TRP A 305 8.18 -1.55 -5.24
C TRP A 305 8.43 -0.33 -4.36
N LEU A 306 8.36 -0.53 -3.05
CA LEU A 306 8.83 0.43 -2.07
C LEU A 306 9.98 -0.17 -1.27
N PHE A 307 11.10 0.55 -1.21
CA PHE A 307 12.19 0.29 -0.28
C PHE A 307 12.27 1.43 0.73
N VAL A 308 12.21 1.08 1.99
CA VAL A 308 12.53 2.02 3.07
C VAL A 308 13.93 1.69 3.56
N VAL A 309 14.78 2.71 3.60
CA VAL A 309 16.21 2.57 3.88
C VAL A 309 16.55 3.48 5.07
N GLY A 310 17.19 2.91 6.07
CA GLY A 310 17.64 3.65 7.26
C GLY A 310 18.80 4.62 6.96
N ALA A 311 19.08 5.50 7.91
CA ALA A 311 20.21 6.44 7.80
C ALA A 311 21.58 5.75 7.69
N ASP A 312 21.67 4.46 8.06
CA ASP A 312 22.85 3.61 7.89
C ASP A 312 22.98 2.99 6.48
N GLY A 313 22.03 3.27 5.59
CA GLY A 313 22.01 2.75 4.23
C GLY A 313 21.47 1.33 4.09
N LYS A 314 20.92 0.74 5.16
CA LYS A 314 20.32 -0.60 5.11
C LYS A 314 18.83 -0.55 4.88
N VAL A 315 18.32 -1.53 4.13
CA VAL A 315 16.89 -1.72 3.93
C VAL A 315 16.23 -2.09 5.26
N THR A 316 15.26 -1.31 5.71
CA THR A 316 14.46 -1.57 6.92
C THR A 316 13.12 -2.18 6.59
N GLU A 317 12.60 -1.93 5.37
CA GLU A 317 11.38 -2.53 4.85
C GLU A 317 11.41 -2.58 3.33
N ARG A 318 10.82 -3.62 2.74
CA ARG A 318 10.58 -3.73 1.29
C ARG A 318 9.17 -4.22 1.02
N LEU A 319 8.46 -3.57 0.13
CA LEU A 319 7.10 -3.94 -0.26
C LEU A 319 7.04 -4.12 -1.76
N GLU A 320 6.51 -5.25 -2.21
CA GLU A 320 6.20 -5.54 -3.61
C GLU A 320 4.70 -5.40 -3.87
N GLY A 321 4.36 -4.90 -5.03
CA GLY A 321 3.01 -4.87 -5.53
C GLY A 321 2.16 -3.80 -4.87
N SER A 322 0.92 -4.13 -4.51
CA SER A 322 -0.03 -3.17 -4.01
C SER A 322 0.03 -3.02 -2.49
N PHE A 323 0.05 -1.78 -2.01
CA PHE A 323 -0.01 -1.43 -0.58
C PHE A 323 -0.73 -0.09 -0.41
N GLY A 324 -1.54 0.01 0.64
CA GLY A 324 -2.30 1.21 0.95
C GLY A 324 -1.60 2.12 1.97
N LEU A 325 -2.36 3.10 2.43
CA LEU A 325 -1.89 4.15 3.36
C LEU A 325 -1.28 3.58 4.63
N LYS A 326 -1.94 2.59 5.26
CA LYS A 326 -1.49 2.03 6.53
C LYS A 326 -0.20 1.23 6.37
N THR A 327 -0.10 0.39 5.34
CA THR A 327 1.11 -0.41 5.08
C THR A 327 2.28 0.50 4.74
N PHE A 328 2.07 1.50 3.88
CA PHE A 328 3.13 2.47 3.54
C PHE A 328 3.61 3.24 4.78
N GLU A 329 2.68 3.75 5.58
CA GLU A 329 3.04 4.48 6.80
C GLU A 329 3.79 3.61 7.80
N ASN A 330 3.39 2.35 7.98
CA ASN A 330 4.10 1.41 8.84
C ASN A 330 5.52 1.14 8.31
N ALA A 331 5.69 0.98 6.99
CA ALA A 331 7.00 0.84 6.37
C ALA A 331 7.89 2.07 6.65
N VAL A 332 7.38 3.28 6.44
CA VAL A 332 8.09 4.53 6.75
C VAL A 332 8.59 4.56 8.21
N LYS A 333 7.75 4.13 9.15
CA LYS A 333 8.09 4.14 10.59
C LYS A 333 9.23 3.18 10.96
N THR A 334 9.58 2.20 10.12
CA THR A 334 10.69 1.26 10.40
C THR A 334 12.05 1.94 10.34
N ALA A 335 12.17 3.11 9.70
CA ALA A 335 13.41 3.87 9.54
C ALA A 335 13.46 5.16 10.39
N LEU A 336 12.40 5.48 11.13
CA LEU A 336 12.30 6.66 12.00
C LEU A 336 12.55 6.26 13.47
#